data_81bd771e6e55812eb5f669b7e250a131
#
_entry.id   81bd771e6e55812eb5f669b7e250a131
#
_cell.length_a   1.000
_cell.length_b   1.000
_cell.length_c   1.000
_cell.angle_alpha   90.00
_cell.angle_beta   90.00
_cell.angle_gamma   90.00
#
_symmetry.space_group_name_H-M   'P 1'
#
loop_
_entity.id
_entity.type
_entity.pdbx_description
1 polymer ?
#
loop_
_entity_poly.entity_id
_entity_poly.type
_entity_poly.pdbx_seq_one_letter_code
_entity_poly.pdbx_strand_id
1 'polypeptide(L)'
;MGKRVKAKRVQATFAGVSEIGSHLSQPSKWLFLIGLIFVIIALARPRWGEVHKEVFKRSREVIIAMDLSKSMLAQDIKPNRLERAKLVVESLLDNLQGESVGLVVFAGTAFLQSPMSPDYQILRGFLKDLNPTFIPQGGTNYEAMLETSLDSFRQSDGQADRFLIVISDGESLDDNWKSYTEELNEQNVKAICLGFGTREGGLIPDGEGGYHKNTNGAVVLTKLEANTLQSLADKTGGVYKQANVWVELASLIEETVKRGKTGKTGSTSQSIHIERYQIFLAPGLLLILISLYREFPFTPKPRIIQPRKEHAK
;
A
#
# COMPACT_ATOMS: atom_id res chain seq x y z
N MET A 1 23.22 -6.47 95.63
CA MET A 1 24.26 -6.28 94.54
C MET A 1 23.93 -6.98 93.22
N GLY A 2 22.80 -7.64 93.04
CA GLY A 2 22.49 -8.47 91.85
C GLY A 2 21.67 -7.84 90.72
N LYS A 3 21.03 -6.69 90.90
CA LYS A 3 20.13 -6.09 89.87
C LYS A 3 20.78 -5.17 88.86
N ARG A 4 21.97 -4.59 89.13
CA ARG A 4 22.68 -3.71 88.21
C ARG A 4 23.50 -4.46 87.17
N VAL A 5 23.88 -5.70 87.41
CA VAL A 5 24.66 -6.52 86.43
C VAL A 5 23.78 -7.08 85.32
N LYS A 6 22.54 -7.43 85.59
CA LYS A 6 21.60 -7.92 84.53
C LYS A 6 21.18 -6.83 83.56
N ALA A 7 21.03 -5.60 83.99
CA ALA A 7 20.63 -4.50 83.09
C ALA A 7 21.74 -4.12 82.10
N LYS A 8 23.04 -4.16 82.53
CA LYS A 8 24.18 -3.91 81.65
C LYS A 8 24.38 -5.00 80.59
N ARG A 9 24.09 -6.27 80.92
CA ARG A 9 24.21 -7.37 79.96
C ARG A 9 23.14 -7.33 78.87
N VAL A 10 21.92 -6.92 79.21
CA VAL A 10 20.84 -6.77 78.23
C VAL A 10 21.10 -5.57 77.32
N GLN A 11 21.63 -4.46 77.83
CA GLN A 11 21.98 -3.32 76.99
C GLN A 11 23.15 -3.62 76.04
N ALA A 12 24.15 -4.40 76.46
CA ALA A 12 25.27 -4.77 75.59
C ALA A 12 24.83 -5.73 74.44
N THR A 13 23.85 -6.60 74.70
CA THR A 13 23.33 -7.51 73.65
C THR A 13 22.47 -6.77 72.61
N PHE A 14 21.79 -5.69 73.00
CA PHE A 14 21.01 -4.88 72.08
C PHE A 14 21.88 -3.87 71.29
N ALA A 15 22.99 -3.41 71.83
CA ALA A 15 23.94 -2.53 71.13
C ALA A 15 24.64 -3.25 69.97
N GLY A 16 24.98 -4.54 70.15
CA GLY A 16 25.59 -5.34 69.09
C GLY A 16 24.69 -5.70 67.94
N VAL A 17 23.35 -5.73 68.15
CA VAL A 17 22.36 -6.00 67.12
C VAL A 17 22.04 -4.74 66.32
N SER A 18 22.20 -3.56 66.89
CA SER A 18 21.97 -2.29 66.20
C SER A 18 23.12 -1.91 65.21
N GLU A 19 24.32 -2.37 65.50
CA GLU A 19 25.46 -2.08 64.59
C GLU A 19 25.51 -3.00 63.37
N ILE A 20 24.98 -4.22 63.47
CA ILE A 20 24.94 -5.13 62.31
C ILE A 20 23.88 -4.65 61.29
N GLY A 21 22.86 -3.91 61.75
CA GLY A 21 21.82 -3.35 60.84
C GLY A 21 22.20 -2.08 60.11
N SER A 22 23.23 -1.37 60.59
CA SER A 22 23.61 -0.07 59.99
C SER A 22 24.60 -0.16 58.83
N HIS A 23 25.25 -1.30 58.67
CA HIS A 23 26.17 -1.52 57.53
C HIS A 23 25.54 -2.09 56.27
N LEU A 24 24.24 -2.50 56.35
CA LEU A 24 23.53 -3.12 55.22
C LEU A 24 22.54 -2.19 54.51
N SER A 25 22.41 -0.94 54.90
CA SER A 25 21.37 -0.05 54.35
C SER A 25 21.92 1.33 53.94
N GLN A 26 22.98 1.41 53.22
CA GLN A 26 23.07 2.53 52.28
C GLN A 26 22.56 2.02 50.92
N PRO A 27 21.39 2.50 50.40
CA PRO A 27 21.02 2.24 49.05
C PRO A 27 22.20 2.68 48.21
N SER A 28 22.66 1.82 47.32
CA SER A 28 23.69 2.28 46.43
C SER A 28 23.02 3.23 45.42
N LYS A 29 22.78 4.46 45.90
CA LYS A 29 22.22 5.58 45.12
C LYS A 29 22.92 5.69 43.78
N TRP A 30 24.19 5.27 43.74
CA TRP A 30 24.94 5.16 42.52
C TRP A 30 24.44 4.10 41.55
N LEU A 31 23.99 2.93 42.03
CA LEU A 31 23.41 1.89 41.15
C LEU A 31 22.08 2.39 40.53
N PHE A 32 21.27 3.08 41.32
CA PHE A 32 20.03 3.68 40.83
C PHE A 32 20.30 4.78 39.79
N LEU A 33 21.27 5.69 40.08
CA LEU A 33 21.67 6.75 39.18
C LEU A 33 22.25 6.20 37.88
N ILE A 34 23.13 5.19 37.94
CA ILE A 34 23.69 4.55 36.74
C ILE A 34 22.59 3.88 35.93
N GLY A 35 21.67 3.15 36.58
CA GLY A 35 20.51 2.54 35.91
C GLY A 35 19.62 3.58 35.22
N LEU A 36 19.39 4.73 35.87
CA LEU A 36 18.62 5.84 35.31
C LEU A 36 19.32 6.44 34.06
N ILE A 37 20.65 6.62 34.13
CA ILE A 37 21.45 7.09 32.98
C ILE A 37 21.29 6.13 31.79
N PHE A 38 21.35 4.82 32.03
CA PHE A 38 21.15 3.81 30.97
C PHE A 38 19.75 3.89 30.36
N VAL A 39 18.72 4.12 31.18
CA VAL A 39 17.34 4.31 30.67
C VAL A 39 17.22 5.60 29.85
N ILE A 40 17.84 6.70 30.28
CA ILE A 40 17.87 7.95 29.52
C ILE A 40 18.57 7.76 28.17
N ILE A 41 19.69 7.05 28.14
CA ILE A 41 20.40 6.72 26.88
C ILE A 41 19.50 5.83 25.99
N ALA A 42 18.77 4.88 26.55
CA ALA A 42 17.83 4.05 25.80
C ALA A 42 16.68 4.88 25.20
N LEU A 43 16.16 5.90 25.93
CA LEU A 43 15.13 6.82 25.43
C LEU A 43 15.64 7.68 24.26
N ALA A 44 16.93 7.99 24.21
CA ALA A 44 17.55 8.69 23.09
C ALA A 44 17.57 7.87 21.79
N ARG A 45 17.08 6.60 21.83
CA ARG A 45 16.98 5.67 20.68
C ARG A 45 18.24 5.63 19.83
N PRO A 46 19.41 5.22 20.39
CA PRO A 46 20.63 5.19 19.62
C PRO A 46 20.48 4.26 18.42
N ARG A 47 20.78 4.79 17.23
CA ARG A 47 20.66 4.12 15.94
C ARG A 47 22.05 3.89 15.39
N TRP A 48 22.45 2.63 15.28
CA TRP A 48 23.66 2.25 14.56
C TRP A 48 23.48 0.89 13.89
N GLY A 49 24.14 0.75 12.74
CA GLY A 49 23.99 -0.37 11.83
C GLY A 49 22.91 -0.10 10.78
N GLU A 50 23.25 -0.33 9.52
CA GLU A 50 22.37 -0.26 8.39
C GLU A 50 22.00 -1.68 7.99
N VAL A 51 20.70 -1.96 7.92
CA VAL A 51 20.18 -3.13 7.22
C VAL A 51 19.68 -2.66 5.88
N HIS A 52 20.36 -3.05 4.84
CA HIS A 52 19.82 -2.93 3.50
C HIS A 52 18.66 -3.93 3.37
N LYS A 53 17.46 -3.47 3.71
CA LYS A 53 16.25 -4.19 3.35
C LYS A 53 16.00 -3.89 1.89
N GLU A 54 16.20 -4.87 1.03
CA GLU A 54 15.65 -4.81 -0.31
C GLU A 54 14.13 -4.82 -0.17
N VAL A 55 13.56 -3.64 -0.01
CA VAL A 55 12.12 -3.47 -0.07
C VAL A 55 11.80 -3.45 -1.56
N PHE A 56 11.45 -4.59 -2.11
CA PHE A 56 10.86 -4.71 -3.43
C PHE A 56 9.45 -4.10 -3.43
N LYS A 57 9.33 -2.84 -3.02
CA LYS A 57 8.18 -2.03 -3.33
C LYS A 57 8.39 -1.50 -4.74
N ARG A 58 8.22 -2.36 -5.75
CA ARG A 58 8.06 -1.86 -7.09
C ARG A 58 6.80 -1.03 -7.08
N SER A 59 6.98 0.26 -7.14
CA SER A 59 5.90 1.17 -7.47
C SER A 59 5.37 0.72 -8.82
N ARG A 60 4.09 0.47 -8.95
CA ARG A 60 3.43 0.19 -10.23
C ARG A 60 2.65 1.41 -10.63
N GLU A 61 2.77 1.76 -11.89
CA GLU A 61 2.01 2.82 -12.53
C GLU A 61 1.07 2.18 -13.53
N VAL A 62 -0.21 2.43 -13.37
CA VAL A 62 -1.26 1.85 -14.19
C VAL A 62 -2.07 2.98 -14.81
N ILE A 63 -2.13 3.04 -16.13
CA ILE A 63 -3.09 3.88 -16.83
C ILE A 63 -4.20 2.99 -17.38
N ILE A 64 -5.45 3.33 -17.05
CA ILE A 64 -6.62 2.68 -17.59
C ILE A 64 -7.13 3.56 -18.73
N ALA A 65 -7.10 3.04 -19.95
CA ALA A 65 -7.67 3.70 -21.12
C ALA A 65 -9.05 3.09 -21.42
N MET A 66 -10.11 3.87 -21.19
CA MET A 66 -11.50 3.46 -21.33
C MET A 66 -12.08 4.02 -22.63
N ASP A 67 -12.52 3.13 -23.50
CA ASP A 67 -13.23 3.50 -24.72
C ASP A 67 -14.65 3.99 -24.39
N LEU A 68 -14.97 5.20 -24.80
CA LEU A 68 -16.29 5.83 -24.68
C LEU A 68 -16.99 5.98 -26.02
N SER A 69 -16.57 5.26 -27.05
CA SER A 69 -17.26 5.25 -28.32
C SER A 69 -18.71 4.72 -28.18
N LYS A 70 -19.58 5.10 -29.10
CA LYS A 70 -20.99 4.66 -29.05
C LYS A 70 -21.15 3.15 -29.16
N SER A 71 -20.22 2.45 -29.80
CA SER A 71 -20.21 0.98 -29.90
C SER A 71 -20.13 0.30 -28.53
N MET A 72 -19.56 0.95 -27.52
CA MET A 72 -19.51 0.46 -26.14
C MET A 72 -20.90 0.46 -25.45
N LEU A 73 -21.93 1.07 -26.03
CA LEU A 73 -23.31 0.94 -25.56
C LEU A 73 -24.03 -0.32 -26.07
N ALA A 74 -23.39 -1.11 -26.96
CA ALA A 74 -23.97 -2.35 -27.46
C ALA A 74 -24.27 -3.33 -26.32
N GLN A 75 -25.42 -4.07 -26.49
CA GLN A 75 -25.96 -4.93 -25.42
C GLN A 75 -25.74 -6.43 -25.69
N ASP A 76 -24.78 -6.75 -26.51
CA ASP A 76 -24.31 -8.15 -26.69
C ASP A 76 -23.64 -8.73 -25.44
N ILE A 77 -23.18 -7.85 -24.56
CA ILE A 77 -22.76 -8.15 -23.18
C ILE A 77 -23.65 -7.38 -22.21
N LYS A 78 -24.17 -8.04 -21.16
CA LYS A 78 -25.09 -7.41 -20.20
C LYS A 78 -24.36 -6.66 -19.08
N PRO A 79 -24.82 -5.47 -18.66
CA PRO A 79 -25.97 -4.70 -19.20
C PRO A 79 -25.67 -4.08 -20.56
N ASN A 80 -24.46 -3.56 -20.80
CA ASN A 80 -23.81 -3.20 -22.04
C ASN A 80 -22.31 -3.31 -21.88
N ARG A 81 -21.52 -3.13 -22.95
CA ARG A 81 -20.05 -3.27 -22.91
C ARG A 81 -19.42 -2.27 -21.93
N LEU A 82 -19.84 -1.00 -21.95
CA LEU A 82 -19.29 0.06 -21.08
C LEU A 82 -19.56 -0.21 -19.60
N GLU A 83 -20.81 -0.50 -19.23
CA GLU A 83 -21.14 -0.78 -17.84
C GLU A 83 -20.43 -2.04 -17.33
N ARG A 84 -20.27 -3.03 -18.19
CA ARG A 84 -19.46 -4.22 -17.85
C ARG A 84 -18.00 -3.87 -17.65
N ALA A 85 -17.43 -3.00 -18.48
CA ALA A 85 -16.05 -2.52 -18.35
C ALA A 85 -15.83 -1.76 -17.05
N LYS A 86 -16.77 -0.88 -16.65
CA LYS A 86 -16.71 -0.18 -15.36
C LYS A 86 -16.63 -1.15 -14.18
N LEU A 87 -17.43 -2.22 -14.17
CA LEU A 87 -17.39 -3.24 -13.11
C LEU A 87 -16.05 -3.97 -13.04
N VAL A 88 -15.43 -4.23 -14.18
CA VAL A 88 -14.09 -4.85 -14.23
C VAL A 88 -13.04 -3.91 -13.66
N VAL A 89 -13.11 -2.61 -13.95
CA VAL A 89 -12.20 -1.61 -13.37
C VAL A 89 -12.42 -1.45 -11.87
N GLU A 90 -13.67 -1.40 -11.40
CA GLU A 90 -13.97 -1.36 -9.96
C GLU A 90 -13.35 -2.54 -9.22
N SER A 91 -13.49 -3.74 -9.76
CA SER A 91 -12.86 -4.93 -9.19
C SER A 91 -11.34 -4.85 -9.18
N LEU A 92 -10.72 -4.26 -10.20
CA LEU A 92 -9.28 -4.02 -10.19
C LEU A 92 -8.90 -3.10 -9.02
N LEU A 93 -9.58 -1.96 -8.88
CA LEU A 93 -9.29 -0.98 -7.83
C LEU A 93 -9.47 -1.54 -6.42
N ASP A 94 -10.34 -2.54 -6.23
CA ASP A 94 -10.52 -3.23 -4.95
C ASP A 94 -9.32 -4.13 -4.59
N ASN A 95 -8.60 -4.62 -5.60
CA ASN A 95 -7.49 -5.55 -5.43
C ASN A 95 -6.10 -4.87 -5.46
N LEU A 96 -6.02 -3.58 -5.82
CA LEU A 96 -4.77 -2.82 -5.82
C LEU A 96 -4.43 -2.33 -4.41
N GLN A 97 -3.12 -2.29 -4.11
CA GLN A 97 -2.60 -1.88 -2.79
C GLN A 97 -1.47 -0.87 -2.92
N GLY A 98 -1.83 0.38 -3.25
CA GLY A 98 -0.89 1.50 -3.26
C GLY A 98 -0.15 1.71 -4.59
N GLU A 99 -0.61 1.10 -5.68
CA GLU A 99 -0.24 1.45 -7.04
C GLU A 99 -0.77 2.83 -7.42
N SER A 100 -0.07 3.57 -8.28
CA SER A 100 -0.59 4.82 -8.85
C SER A 100 -1.43 4.50 -10.08
N VAL A 101 -2.71 4.89 -10.05
CA VAL A 101 -3.65 4.63 -11.15
C VAL A 101 -4.15 5.93 -11.76
N GLY A 102 -4.05 6.06 -13.07
CA GLY A 102 -4.63 7.13 -13.88
C GLY A 102 -5.74 6.62 -14.79
N LEU A 103 -6.60 7.53 -15.24
CA LEU A 103 -7.70 7.23 -16.14
C LEU A 103 -7.64 8.12 -17.38
N VAL A 104 -7.46 7.50 -18.53
CA VAL A 104 -7.62 8.10 -19.84
C VAL A 104 -8.95 7.65 -20.42
N VAL A 105 -9.72 8.57 -20.99
CA VAL A 105 -10.94 8.26 -21.73
C VAL A 105 -10.75 8.63 -23.19
N PHE A 106 -11.24 7.81 -24.09
CA PHE A 106 -11.05 8.04 -25.52
C PHE A 106 -12.26 7.60 -26.36
N ALA A 107 -12.39 8.24 -27.50
CA ALA A 107 -13.28 7.92 -28.60
C ALA A 107 -12.62 8.47 -29.88
N GLY A 108 -13.21 9.42 -30.62
CA GLY A 108 -12.53 10.13 -31.72
C GLY A 108 -11.35 11.00 -31.28
N THR A 109 -11.27 11.37 -30.01
CA THR A 109 -10.15 12.02 -29.32
C THR A 109 -9.88 11.34 -27.99
N ALA A 110 -8.81 11.74 -27.28
CA ALA A 110 -8.49 11.20 -25.95
C ALA A 110 -8.20 12.32 -24.93
N PHE A 111 -8.52 12.05 -23.66
CA PHE A 111 -8.29 12.98 -22.54
C PHE A 111 -7.83 12.23 -21.30
N LEU A 112 -6.92 12.86 -20.55
CA LEU A 112 -6.57 12.41 -19.21
C LEU A 112 -7.68 12.87 -18.24
N GLN A 113 -8.57 11.95 -17.87
CA GLN A 113 -9.71 12.21 -16.99
C GLN A 113 -9.29 12.27 -15.52
N SER A 114 -8.35 11.42 -15.12
CA SER A 114 -7.75 11.42 -13.79
C SER A 114 -6.25 11.20 -13.88
N PRO A 115 -5.43 12.09 -13.30
CA PRO A 115 -3.98 11.87 -13.22
C PRO A 115 -3.68 10.66 -12.35
N MET A 116 -2.46 10.10 -12.50
CA MET A 116 -2.00 8.98 -11.70
C MET A 116 -1.97 9.34 -10.21
N SER A 117 -2.69 8.58 -9.40
CA SER A 117 -2.82 8.78 -7.95
C SER A 117 -2.99 7.44 -7.24
N PRO A 118 -2.46 7.28 -6.01
CA PRO A 118 -2.79 6.16 -5.14
C PRO A 118 -4.18 6.30 -4.48
N ASP A 119 -4.85 7.44 -4.63
CA ASP A 119 -6.21 7.67 -4.13
C ASP A 119 -7.25 7.28 -5.18
N TYR A 120 -7.79 6.07 -5.02
CA TYR A 120 -8.78 5.53 -5.97
C TYR A 120 -10.20 6.09 -5.81
N GLN A 121 -10.48 6.86 -4.76
CA GLN A 121 -11.83 7.40 -4.53
C GLN A 121 -12.22 8.39 -5.62
N ILE A 122 -11.27 9.23 -6.04
CA ILE A 122 -11.46 10.20 -7.12
C ILE A 122 -11.74 9.46 -8.43
N LEU A 123 -10.95 8.43 -8.74
CA LEU A 123 -11.11 7.64 -9.96
C LEU A 123 -12.48 6.90 -9.98
N ARG A 124 -12.92 6.34 -8.84
CA ARG A 124 -14.24 5.72 -8.69
C ARG A 124 -15.38 6.72 -8.93
N GLY A 125 -15.21 7.98 -8.50
CA GLY A 125 -16.15 9.06 -8.78
C GLY A 125 -16.31 9.26 -10.27
N PHE A 126 -15.20 9.47 -10.99
CA PHE A 126 -15.24 9.64 -12.45
C PHE A 126 -15.80 8.42 -13.16
N LEU A 127 -15.40 7.20 -12.75
CA LEU A 127 -15.82 5.96 -13.41
C LEU A 127 -17.35 5.80 -13.47
N LYS A 128 -18.05 6.19 -12.41
CA LYS A 128 -19.54 6.11 -12.36
C LYS A 128 -20.20 6.98 -13.39
N ASP A 129 -19.67 8.18 -13.61
CA ASP A 129 -20.28 9.18 -14.48
C ASP A 129 -19.91 9.02 -15.96
N LEU A 130 -18.92 8.16 -16.29
CA LEU A 130 -18.49 7.96 -17.66
C LEU A 130 -19.64 7.54 -18.57
N ASN A 131 -19.78 8.23 -19.70
CA ASN A 131 -20.73 7.90 -20.75
C ASN A 131 -20.21 8.44 -22.10
N PRO A 132 -20.70 7.95 -23.23
CA PRO A 132 -20.23 8.38 -24.55
C PRO A 132 -20.44 9.87 -24.87
N THR A 133 -21.29 10.58 -24.13
CA THR A 133 -21.50 12.03 -24.35
C THR A 133 -20.35 12.88 -23.81
N PHE A 134 -19.43 12.32 -23.02
CA PHE A 134 -18.22 13.00 -22.54
C PHE A 134 -17.31 13.41 -23.69
N ILE A 135 -17.27 12.62 -24.78
CA ILE A 135 -16.43 12.89 -25.94
C ILE A 135 -17.36 13.13 -27.15
N PRO A 136 -17.55 14.40 -27.58
CA PRO A 136 -18.45 14.71 -28.68
C PRO A 136 -18.02 14.11 -30.02
N GLN A 137 -16.71 13.94 -30.22
CA GLN A 137 -16.17 13.37 -31.46
C GLN A 137 -16.34 11.85 -31.43
N GLY A 138 -17.15 11.33 -32.35
CA GLY A 138 -17.37 9.90 -32.50
C GLY A 138 -16.19 9.18 -33.17
N GLY A 139 -16.23 7.85 -33.12
CA GLY A 139 -15.18 6.95 -33.63
C GLY A 139 -14.26 6.49 -32.52
N THR A 140 -13.18 5.77 -32.87
CA THR A 140 -12.20 5.24 -31.92
C THR A 140 -10.80 5.51 -32.45
N ASN A 141 -10.07 6.42 -31.79
CA ASN A 141 -8.73 6.87 -32.17
C ASN A 141 -7.68 6.35 -31.17
N TYR A 142 -7.03 5.26 -31.52
CA TYR A 142 -5.99 4.64 -30.72
C TYR A 142 -4.70 5.48 -30.66
N GLU A 143 -4.39 6.23 -31.72
CA GLU A 143 -3.25 7.14 -31.76
C GLU A 143 -3.34 8.18 -30.64
N ALA A 144 -4.47 8.92 -30.57
CA ALA A 144 -4.70 9.92 -29.54
C ALA A 144 -4.69 9.30 -28.10
N MET A 145 -5.22 8.09 -27.95
CA MET A 145 -5.21 7.36 -26.68
C MET A 145 -3.79 7.03 -26.22
N LEU A 146 -2.95 6.51 -27.14
CA LEU A 146 -1.57 6.15 -26.83
C LEU A 146 -0.72 7.40 -26.54
N GLU A 147 -0.86 8.46 -27.32
CA GLU A 147 -0.18 9.73 -27.09
C GLU A 147 -0.50 10.28 -25.69
N THR A 148 -1.81 10.39 -25.33
CA THR A 148 -2.25 10.87 -24.03
C THR A 148 -1.73 10.00 -22.87
N SER A 149 -1.69 8.69 -23.09
CA SER A 149 -1.19 7.73 -22.07
C SER A 149 0.33 7.85 -21.90
N LEU A 150 1.09 7.96 -22.98
CA LEU A 150 2.54 8.16 -22.95
C LEU A 150 2.91 9.47 -22.26
N ASP A 151 2.20 10.57 -22.57
CA ASP A 151 2.41 11.86 -21.91
C ASP A 151 2.17 11.79 -20.42
N SER A 152 1.18 11.01 -20.00
CA SER A 152 0.91 10.78 -18.57
C SER A 152 2.05 9.99 -17.90
N PHE A 153 2.62 8.99 -18.56
CA PHE A 153 3.77 8.25 -18.04
C PHE A 153 5.06 9.08 -18.02
N ARG A 154 5.25 10.00 -18.95
CA ARG A 154 6.42 10.91 -18.99
C ARG A 154 6.47 11.85 -17.79
N GLN A 155 5.31 12.16 -17.18
CA GLN A 155 5.21 13.04 -16.01
C GLN A 155 5.59 12.34 -14.71
N SER A 156 5.84 11.03 -14.72
CA SER A 156 6.22 10.25 -13.55
C SER A 156 7.73 9.97 -13.50
N ASP A 157 8.24 9.62 -12.32
CA ASP A 157 9.68 9.46 -12.02
C ASP A 157 10.39 8.27 -12.73
N GLY A 158 9.70 7.51 -13.57
CA GLY A 158 10.28 6.53 -14.50
C GLY A 158 10.85 5.23 -13.90
N GLN A 159 10.80 5.02 -12.60
CA GLN A 159 11.35 3.82 -11.93
C GLN A 159 10.32 2.72 -11.65
N ALA A 160 9.06 2.95 -12.00
CA ALA A 160 7.96 2.02 -11.78
C ALA A 160 7.79 1.01 -12.92
N ASP A 161 7.20 -0.16 -12.62
CA ASP A 161 6.67 -1.05 -13.66
C ASP A 161 5.39 -0.40 -14.23
N ARG A 162 5.34 -0.15 -15.54
CA ARG A 162 4.28 0.59 -16.23
C ARG A 162 3.34 -0.32 -16.98
N PHE A 163 2.03 -0.14 -16.74
CA PHE A 163 0.98 -0.89 -17.40
C PHE A 163 -0.06 0.04 -18.01
N LEU A 164 -0.37 -0.19 -19.28
CA LEU A 164 -1.47 0.44 -19.98
C LEU A 164 -2.59 -0.59 -20.14
N ILE A 165 -3.72 -0.40 -19.44
CA ILE A 165 -4.89 -1.27 -19.56
C ILE A 165 -5.84 -0.64 -20.57
N VAL A 166 -5.95 -1.23 -21.74
CA VAL A 166 -6.84 -0.77 -22.80
C VAL A 166 -8.15 -1.55 -22.76
N ILE A 167 -9.25 -0.85 -22.65
CA ILE A 167 -10.60 -1.40 -22.54
C ILE A 167 -11.42 -0.86 -23.72
N SER A 168 -11.68 -1.71 -24.71
CA SER A 168 -12.35 -1.32 -25.94
C SER A 168 -12.97 -2.55 -26.63
N ASP A 169 -13.78 -2.32 -27.65
CA ASP A 169 -14.23 -3.37 -28.59
C ASP A 169 -13.28 -3.59 -29.76
N GLY A 170 -12.18 -2.83 -29.83
CA GLY A 170 -11.13 -3.01 -30.82
C GLY A 170 -11.41 -2.38 -32.19
N GLU A 171 -12.59 -1.80 -32.43
CA GLU A 171 -12.84 -1.04 -33.65
C GLU A 171 -11.87 0.15 -33.73
N SER A 172 -11.16 0.31 -34.83
CA SER A 172 -10.19 1.40 -35.05
C SER A 172 -10.49 2.11 -36.34
N LEU A 173 -10.30 3.42 -36.35
CA LEU A 173 -10.47 4.24 -37.55
C LEU A 173 -9.31 4.07 -38.55
N ASP A 174 -8.11 3.82 -38.01
CA ASP A 174 -6.88 3.69 -38.77
C ASP A 174 -5.83 2.82 -38.07
N ASP A 175 -4.68 2.65 -38.71
CA ASP A 175 -3.53 1.86 -38.22
C ASP A 175 -2.36 2.75 -37.72
N ASN A 176 -2.53 4.06 -37.61
CA ASN A 176 -1.44 5.01 -37.26
C ASN A 176 -0.87 4.76 -35.88
N TRP A 177 -1.69 4.18 -34.96
CA TRP A 177 -1.28 3.81 -33.63
C TRP A 177 -0.06 2.88 -33.56
N LYS A 178 0.25 2.15 -34.66
CA LYS A 178 1.37 1.20 -34.69
C LYS A 178 2.72 1.86 -34.46
N SER A 179 2.87 3.12 -34.86
CA SER A 179 4.13 3.90 -34.68
C SER A 179 4.43 4.14 -33.19
N TYR A 180 3.42 4.23 -32.32
CA TYR A 180 3.59 4.46 -30.90
C TYR A 180 4.02 3.21 -30.12
N THR A 181 3.98 2.01 -30.72
CA THR A 181 4.40 0.77 -30.04
C THR A 181 5.89 0.73 -29.73
N GLU A 182 6.73 1.37 -30.53
CA GLU A 182 8.17 1.48 -30.26
C GLU A 182 8.42 2.35 -29.03
N GLU A 183 7.74 3.49 -28.93
CA GLU A 183 7.86 4.38 -27.78
C GLU A 183 7.32 3.75 -26.48
N LEU A 184 6.21 2.99 -26.54
CA LEU A 184 5.73 2.20 -25.41
C LEU A 184 6.81 1.23 -24.90
N ASN A 185 7.52 0.56 -25.81
CA ASN A 185 8.60 -0.36 -25.45
C ASN A 185 9.81 0.38 -24.87
N GLU A 186 10.20 1.53 -25.40
CA GLU A 186 11.28 2.38 -24.86
C GLU A 186 10.98 2.81 -23.42
N GLN A 187 9.73 3.15 -23.12
CA GLN A 187 9.28 3.51 -21.79
C GLN A 187 8.94 2.30 -20.90
N ASN A 188 9.17 1.06 -21.36
CA ASN A 188 8.85 -0.19 -20.70
C ASN A 188 7.36 -0.30 -20.30
N VAL A 189 6.45 0.28 -21.10
CA VAL A 189 5.01 0.18 -20.89
C VAL A 189 4.48 -1.11 -21.52
N LYS A 190 3.78 -1.93 -20.73
CA LYS A 190 3.14 -3.14 -21.20
C LYS A 190 1.64 -2.95 -21.33
N ALA A 191 1.09 -3.21 -22.51
CA ALA A 191 -0.34 -3.08 -22.76
C ALA A 191 -1.10 -4.36 -22.39
N ILE A 192 -2.05 -4.24 -21.48
CA ILE A 192 -3.03 -5.29 -21.16
C ILE A 192 -4.32 -4.89 -21.84
N CYS A 193 -4.69 -5.61 -22.89
CA CYS A 193 -5.82 -5.27 -23.71
C CYS A 193 -7.03 -6.17 -23.38
N LEU A 194 -8.16 -5.53 -23.04
CA LEU A 194 -9.41 -6.19 -22.73
C LEU A 194 -10.42 -5.91 -23.84
N GLY A 195 -10.79 -6.95 -24.58
CA GLY A 195 -11.78 -6.87 -25.64
C GLY A 195 -13.18 -7.10 -25.11
N PHE A 196 -14.07 -6.11 -25.28
CA PHE A 196 -15.48 -6.19 -24.91
C PHE A 196 -16.35 -6.28 -26.14
N GLY A 197 -17.12 -7.35 -26.25
CA GLY A 197 -18.02 -7.61 -27.38
C GLY A 197 -18.02 -9.06 -27.79
N THR A 198 -18.93 -9.40 -28.66
CA THR A 198 -19.04 -10.74 -29.24
C THR A 198 -18.70 -10.70 -30.75
N ARG A 199 -18.39 -11.86 -31.33
CA ARG A 199 -18.13 -11.99 -32.76
C ARG A 199 -19.42 -11.83 -33.58
N GLU A 200 -20.55 -12.18 -33.00
CA GLU A 200 -21.87 -11.99 -33.55
C GLU A 200 -22.21 -10.52 -33.62
N GLY A 201 -21.77 -9.74 -32.65
CA GLY A 201 -21.97 -8.32 -32.52
C GLY A 201 -23.26 -7.95 -31.80
N GLY A 202 -23.44 -6.65 -31.59
CA GLY A 202 -24.63 -6.06 -30.96
C GLY A 202 -25.07 -4.79 -31.65
N LEU A 203 -26.37 -4.48 -31.49
CA LEU A 203 -26.93 -3.21 -31.93
C LEU A 203 -26.69 -2.14 -30.86
N ILE A 204 -26.45 -0.91 -31.31
CA ILE A 204 -26.20 0.24 -30.43
C ILE A 204 -27.55 0.93 -30.17
N PRO A 205 -28.06 1.01 -28.92
CA PRO A 205 -29.28 1.76 -28.61
C PRO A 205 -29.08 3.26 -28.86
N ASP A 206 -30.11 3.95 -29.38
CA ASP A 206 -30.08 5.40 -29.58
C ASP A 206 -30.59 6.21 -28.37
N GLY A 207 -31.12 5.53 -27.34
CA GLY A 207 -31.69 6.14 -26.13
C GLY A 207 -33.17 6.57 -26.27
N GLU A 208 -33.74 6.53 -27.47
CA GLU A 208 -35.13 6.90 -27.78
C GLU A 208 -36.02 5.68 -28.06
N GLY A 209 -35.51 4.47 -27.81
CA GLY A 209 -36.17 3.20 -28.06
C GLY A 209 -35.86 2.57 -29.41
N GLY A 210 -34.96 3.17 -30.19
CA GLY A 210 -34.46 2.68 -31.47
C GLY A 210 -32.99 2.26 -31.42
N TYR A 211 -32.36 2.17 -32.59
CA TYR A 211 -30.98 1.82 -32.76
C TYR A 211 -30.22 2.86 -33.60
N HIS A 212 -28.96 3.06 -33.27
CA HIS A 212 -28.11 3.98 -34.00
C HIS A 212 -28.01 3.60 -35.49
N LYS A 213 -28.15 4.60 -36.34
CA LYS A 213 -28.13 4.44 -37.80
C LYS A 213 -26.94 5.17 -38.37
N ASN A 214 -26.34 4.60 -39.42
CA ASN A 214 -25.30 5.27 -40.19
C ASN A 214 -25.88 6.40 -41.06
N THR A 215 -25.01 7.12 -41.76
CA THR A 215 -25.40 8.22 -42.68
C THR A 215 -26.37 7.80 -43.78
N ASN A 216 -26.41 6.51 -44.09
CA ASN A 216 -27.31 5.94 -45.09
C ASN A 216 -28.66 5.46 -44.51
N GLY A 217 -28.89 5.67 -43.19
CA GLY A 217 -30.11 5.25 -42.49
C GLY A 217 -30.16 3.76 -42.13
N ALA A 218 -29.11 2.99 -42.38
CA ALA A 218 -29.02 1.59 -41.99
C ALA A 218 -28.60 1.46 -40.51
N VAL A 219 -29.19 0.51 -39.79
CA VAL A 219 -28.85 0.20 -38.40
C VAL A 219 -27.41 -0.30 -38.31
N VAL A 220 -26.62 0.24 -37.38
CA VAL A 220 -25.22 -0.12 -37.16
C VAL A 220 -25.15 -1.36 -36.28
N LEU A 221 -24.46 -2.41 -36.78
CA LEU A 221 -24.07 -3.57 -36.04
C LEU A 221 -22.56 -3.46 -35.72
N THR A 222 -22.21 -3.38 -34.44
CA THR A 222 -20.82 -3.36 -33.98
C THR A 222 -20.39 -4.75 -33.50
N LYS A 223 -19.11 -5.13 -33.78
CA LYS A 223 -18.54 -6.41 -33.43
C LYS A 223 -17.22 -6.20 -32.68
N LEU A 224 -16.79 -7.21 -31.96
CA LEU A 224 -15.46 -7.22 -31.35
C LEU A 224 -14.38 -7.43 -32.44
N GLU A 225 -13.48 -6.45 -32.60
CA GLU A 225 -12.30 -6.50 -33.46
C GLU A 225 -11.05 -6.86 -32.62
N ALA A 226 -10.93 -8.14 -32.29
CA ALA A 226 -9.87 -8.62 -31.40
C ALA A 226 -8.45 -8.38 -31.95
N ASN A 227 -8.27 -8.33 -33.27
CA ASN A 227 -6.96 -8.26 -33.91
C ASN A 227 -6.19 -6.98 -33.55
N THR A 228 -6.83 -5.84 -33.47
CA THR A 228 -6.21 -4.56 -33.09
C THR A 228 -5.66 -4.64 -31.67
N LEU A 229 -6.48 -5.09 -30.73
CA LEU A 229 -6.11 -5.23 -29.31
C LEU A 229 -5.02 -6.28 -29.09
N GLN A 230 -5.14 -7.41 -29.80
CA GLN A 230 -4.14 -8.47 -29.74
C GLN A 230 -2.79 -8.01 -30.29
N SER A 231 -2.80 -7.31 -31.42
CA SER A 231 -1.58 -6.76 -32.02
C SER A 231 -0.89 -5.74 -31.09
N LEU A 232 -1.65 -4.87 -30.41
CA LEU A 232 -1.11 -3.92 -29.44
C LEU A 232 -0.48 -4.63 -28.25
N ALA A 233 -1.17 -5.62 -27.68
CA ALA A 233 -0.65 -6.41 -26.57
C ALA A 233 0.63 -7.17 -26.95
N ASP A 234 0.65 -7.85 -28.08
CA ASP A 234 1.80 -8.65 -28.52
C ASP A 234 3.03 -7.78 -28.79
N LYS A 235 2.85 -6.62 -29.42
CA LYS A 235 3.96 -5.69 -29.72
C LYS A 235 4.59 -5.05 -28.48
N THR A 236 3.85 -4.92 -27.39
CA THR A 236 4.32 -4.34 -26.13
C THR A 236 4.71 -5.40 -25.09
N GLY A 237 4.68 -6.69 -25.45
CA GLY A 237 4.97 -7.78 -24.52
C GLY A 237 3.94 -7.92 -23.40
N GLY A 238 2.73 -7.44 -23.64
CA GLY A 238 1.59 -7.53 -22.72
C GLY A 238 0.70 -8.75 -22.99
N VAL A 239 -0.60 -8.62 -22.67
CA VAL A 239 -1.58 -9.71 -22.75
C VAL A 239 -2.90 -9.19 -23.32
N TYR A 240 -3.51 -9.94 -24.23
CA TYR A 240 -4.89 -9.74 -24.66
C TYR A 240 -5.82 -10.74 -23.98
N LYS A 241 -6.98 -10.28 -23.51
CA LYS A 241 -8.07 -11.12 -23.00
C LYS A 241 -9.41 -10.61 -23.51
N GLN A 242 -10.29 -11.53 -23.88
CA GLN A 242 -11.68 -11.19 -24.14
C GLN A 242 -12.46 -11.15 -22.82
N ALA A 243 -13.13 -10.05 -22.52
CA ALA A 243 -13.75 -9.77 -21.22
C ALA A 243 -15.28 -10.01 -21.21
N ASN A 244 -15.76 -10.98 -22.00
CA ASN A 244 -17.19 -11.36 -22.02
C ASN A 244 -17.61 -12.06 -20.72
N VAL A 245 -16.65 -12.73 -20.06
CA VAL A 245 -16.80 -13.38 -18.74
C VAL A 245 -16.03 -12.54 -17.72
N TRP A 246 -16.24 -12.79 -16.43
CA TRP A 246 -15.48 -12.12 -15.37
C TRP A 246 -13.98 -12.33 -15.56
N VAL A 247 -13.23 -11.23 -15.62
CA VAL A 247 -11.77 -11.23 -15.74
C VAL A 247 -11.17 -10.61 -14.49
N GLU A 248 -10.29 -11.35 -13.83
CA GLU A 248 -9.54 -10.83 -12.69
C GLU A 248 -8.29 -10.09 -13.20
N LEU A 249 -8.40 -8.78 -13.32
CA LEU A 249 -7.37 -7.93 -13.88
C LEU A 249 -6.07 -7.94 -13.06
N ALA A 250 -6.17 -8.03 -11.73
CA ALA A 250 -5.01 -8.09 -10.85
C ALA A 250 -4.11 -9.30 -11.18
N SER A 251 -4.70 -10.45 -11.49
CA SER A 251 -3.96 -11.64 -11.91
C SER A 251 -3.27 -11.48 -13.26
N LEU A 252 -3.87 -10.72 -14.19
CA LEU A 252 -3.26 -10.42 -15.49
C LEU A 252 -2.05 -9.49 -15.38
N ILE A 253 -2.10 -8.51 -14.47
CA ILE A 253 -0.94 -7.66 -14.17
C ILE A 253 0.20 -8.52 -13.63
N GLU A 254 -0.08 -9.43 -12.69
CA GLU A 254 0.93 -10.35 -12.15
C GLU A 254 1.49 -11.30 -13.19
N GLU A 255 0.65 -11.86 -14.07
CA GLU A 255 1.07 -12.70 -15.18
C GLU A 255 1.99 -11.95 -16.14
N THR A 256 1.63 -10.70 -16.47
CA THR A 256 2.44 -9.84 -17.33
C THR A 256 3.79 -9.49 -16.70
N VAL A 257 3.82 -9.24 -15.39
CA VAL A 257 5.07 -9.05 -14.64
C VAL A 257 5.94 -10.31 -14.68
N LYS A 258 5.35 -11.49 -14.50
CA LYS A 258 6.10 -12.75 -14.53
C LYS A 258 6.70 -13.05 -15.92
N ARG A 259 5.98 -12.75 -16.98
CA ARG A 259 6.48 -12.89 -18.36
C ARG A 259 7.64 -11.95 -18.68
N GLY A 260 7.65 -10.75 -18.09
CA GLY A 260 8.69 -9.73 -18.29
C GLY A 260 9.99 -9.93 -17.51
N LYS A 261 10.12 -10.95 -16.67
CA LYS A 261 11.27 -11.17 -15.75
C LYS A 261 12.58 -11.61 -16.40
N THR A 262 12.78 -11.43 -17.69
CA THR A 262 14.09 -11.61 -18.35
C THR A 262 14.97 -10.37 -18.37
N GLY A 263 14.53 -9.23 -17.83
CA GLY A 263 15.29 -7.97 -17.72
C GLY A 263 15.71 -7.66 -16.27
N LYS A 264 16.92 -7.13 -16.11
CA LYS A 264 17.57 -6.77 -14.84
C LYS A 264 16.65 -5.95 -13.92
N THR A 265 16.32 -6.52 -12.77
CA THR A 265 15.56 -5.87 -11.70
C THR A 265 16.45 -4.82 -11.01
N GLY A 266 16.10 -3.55 -11.12
CA GLY A 266 16.66 -2.50 -10.25
C GLY A 266 16.12 -2.69 -8.83
N SER A 267 16.97 -3.16 -7.91
CA SER A 267 16.66 -3.19 -6.49
C SER A 267 16.97 -1.81 -5.90
N THR A 268 15.97 -1.07 -5.48
CA THR A 268 16.21 0.11 -4.65
C THR A 268 16.43 -0.37 -3.22
N SER A 269 17.67 -0.34 -2.76
CA SER A 269 18.01 -0.64 -1.37
C SER A 269 17.66 0.57 -0.50
N GLN A 270 16.65 0.45 0.32
CA GLN A 270 16.39 1.41 1.39
C GLN A 270 17.21 1.02 2.61
N SER A 271 18.17 1.87 3.02
CA SER A 271 18.90 1.68 4.27
C SER A 271 18.00 2.05 5.46
N ILE A 272 17.64 1.05 6.23
CA ILE A 272 16.87 1.26 7.47
C ILE A 272 17.85 1.17 8.63
N HIS A 273 17.96 2.24 9.43
CA HIS A 273 18.77 2.25 10.64
C HIS A 273 18.12 1.40 11.73
N ILE A 274 18.89 0.49 12.33
CA ILE A 274 18.40 -0.38 13.40
C ILE A 274 18.42 0.38 14.72
N GLU A 275 17.29 0.45 15.41
CA GLU A 275 17.21 0.97 16.77
C GLU A 275 17.70 -0.08 17.77
N ARG A 276 18.76 0.24 18.51
CA ARG A 276 19.39 -0.68 19.48
C ARG A 276 19.21 -0.23 20.93
N TYR A 277 18.10 0.41 21.25
CA TYR A 277 17.79 0.87 22.61
C TYR A 277 17.74 -0.27 23.63
N GLN A 278 17.45 -1.51 23.21
CA GLN A 278 17.37 -2.70 24.07
C GLN A 278 18.69 -3.00 24.81
N ILE A 279 19.84 -2.72 24.18
CA ILE A 279 21.18 -2.96 24.75
C ILE A 279 21.42 -2.10 26.00
N PHE A 280 20.83 -0.91 26.05
CA PHE A 280 20.91 0.01 27.18
C PHE A 280 19.75 -0.18 28.16
N LEU A 281 18.55 -0.50 27.66
CA LEU A 281 17.35 -0.66 28.48
C LEU A 281 17.45 -1.86 29.44
N ALA A 282 17.91 -3.02 28.94
CA ALA A 282 17.99 -4.23 29.74
C ALA A 282 18.95 -4.10 30.97
N PRO A 283 20.21 -3.66 30.82
CA PRO A 283 21.08 -3.47 31.98
C PRO A 283 20.62 -2.31 32.88
N GLY A 284 20.03 -1.24 32.31
CA GLY A 284 19.48 -0.12 33.08
C GLY A 284 18.37 -0.57 34.03
N LEU A 285 17.43 -1.36 33.53
CA LEU A 285 16.31 -1.87 34.31
C LEU A 285 16.75 -2.87 35.36
N LEU A 286 17.74 -3.72 35.02
CA LEU A 286 18.33 -4.66 35.97
C LEU A 286 19.04 -3.96 37.14
N LEU A 287 19.80 -2.90 36.88
CA LEU A 287 20.46 -2.11 37.91
C LEU A 287 19.48 -1.40 38.85
N ILE A 288 18.38 -0.86 38.29
CA ILE A 288 17.29 -0.26 39.06
C ILE A 288 16.61 -1.31 39.94
N LEU A 289 16.30 -2.50 39.41
CA LEU A 289 15.70 -3.59 40.17
C LEU A 289 16.61 -4.07 41.31
N ILE A 290 17.90 -4.22 41.06
CA ILE A 290 18.85 -4.59 42.10
C ILE A 290 18.92 -3.51 43.19
N SER A 291 18.93 -2.23 42.80
CA SER A 291 18.93 -1.12 43.75
C SER A 291 17.66 -1.13 44.62
N LEU A 292 16.50 -1.29 44.04
CA LEU A 292 15.21 -1.37 44.74
C LEU A 292 15.15 -2.62 45.62
N TYR A 293 15.61 -3.79 45.14
CA TYR A 293 15.65 -5.01 45.95
C TYR A 293 16.48 -4.85 47.21
N ARG A 294 17.60 -4.14 47.15
CA ARG A 294 18.44 -3.84 48.33
C ARG A 294 17.80 -2.84 49.30
N GLU A 295 16.90 -1.99 48.80
CA GLU A 295 16.23 -0.96 49.61
C GLU A 295 14.98 -1.49 50.29
N PHE A 296 14.35 -2.55 49.77
CA PHE A 296 13.16 -3.16 50.37
C PHE A 296 13.52 -4.11 51.50
N PRO A 297 13.27 -3.75 52.75
CA PRO A 297 13.49 -4.68 53.88
C PRO A 297 12.38 -5.76 53.85
N PHE A 298 12.74 -6.96 53.44
CA PHE A 298 11.87 -8.14 53.49
C PHE A 298 11.55 -8.60 54.90
N THR A 299 12.19 -8.04 55.92
CA THR A 299 11.89 -8.36 57.32
C THR A 299 10.95 -7.30 57.91
N PRO A 300 9.74 -7.67 58.37
CA PRO A 300 8.85 -6.73 59.04
C PRO A 300 9.49 -6.26 60.32
N LYS A 301 9.62 -4.95 60.55
CA LYS A 301 10.11 -4.38 61.80
C LYS A 301 9.17 -4.82 62.91
N PRO A 302 9.65 -5.47 64.02
CA PRO A 302 8.80 -5.84 65.11
C PRO A 302 8.20 -4.58 65.73
N ARG A 303 6.88 -4.55 65.89
CA ARG A 303 6.18 -3.47 66.55
C ARG A 303 6.56 -3.49 68.04
N ILE A 304 7.28 -2.46 68.49
CA ILE A 304 7.59 -2.28 69.92
C ILE A 304 6.26 -1.85 70.58
N ILE A 305 5.61 -2.77 71.28
CA ILE A 305 4.47 -2.47 72.13
C ILE A 305 5.00 -1.80 73.37
N GLN A 306 4.81 -0.49 73.54
CA GLN A 306 5.12 0.21 74.79
C GLN A 306 4.19 -0.30 75.86
N PRO A 307 4.68 -0.73 77.06
CA PRO A 307 3.82 -1.14 78.15
C PRO A 307 3.01 0.08 78.66
N ARG A 308 1.70 -0.12 78.77
CA ARG A 308 0.76 0.84 79.27
C ARG A 308 1.18 1.24 80.70
N LYS A 309 1.45 2.50 80.99
CA LYS A 309 1.69 3.02 82.32
C LYS A 309 0.37 2.88 83.06
N GLU A 310 0.33 1.94 84.03
CA GLU A 310 -0.75 1.91 85.03
C GLU A 310 -0.59 3.11 85.95
N HIS A 311 -1.55 4.00 85.96
CA HIS A 311 -1.71 5.02 87.00
C HIS A 311 -2.15 4.34 88.27
N ALA A 312 -1.21 4.11 89.13
CA ALA A 312 -1.57 3.78 90.54
C ALA A 312 -2.11 5.04 91.27
N LYS A 313 -3.35 4.94 91.77
CA LYS A 313 -3.94 5.87 92.73
C LYS A 313 -3.29 5.66 94.08
#